data_99fbbedd6ae8b20095cea4547dd8cccf
#
_entry.id   99fbbedd6ae8b20095cea4547dd8cccf
#
_cell.length_a   1.000
_cell.length_b   1.000
_cell.length_c   1.000
_cell.angle_alpha   90.00
_cell.angle_beta   90.00
_cell.angle_gamma   90.00
#
_symmetry.space_group_name_H-M   'P 1'
#
loop_
_entity.id
_entity.type
_entity.pdbx_description
1 polymer ?
#
loop_
_entity_poly.entity_id
_entity_poly.type
_entity_poly.pdbx_seq_one_letter_code
_entity_poly.pdbx_strand_id
1 'polypeptide(L)'
;LKIEYTYKFALPKSTVWTYIQDEDVLRNSLPGCKSFEEITSDVYVAELGLNTGPVKGLFAAEVQQTDQIPPNSYRLHVKGKGKPGEINAIAEMFLEETGDSTEVACIAEVEVTGLLAAVGQRVLGGVAKVILGQFFKAAEKEMVKVIS
;
A
#
# COMPACT_ATOMS: atom_id res chain seq x y z
N LEU A 1 -1.77 -7.61 -14.31
CA LEU A 1 -2.88 -7.77 -13.38
C LEU A 1 -3.32 -6.40 -12.88
N LYS A 2 -4.56 -6.03 -13.13
CA LYS A 2 -5.14 -4.77 -12.65
C LYS A 2 -5.89 -5.02 -11.35
N ILE A 3 -5.62 -4.17 -10.34
CA ILE A 3 -6.26 -4.25 -9.03
C ILE A 3 -6.89 -2.89 -8.75
N GLU A 4 -8.17 -2.91 -8.37
CA GLU A 4 -8.89 -1.71 -7.94
C GLU A 4 -9.42 -1.94 -6.54
N TYR A 5 -9.20 -0.98 -5.65
CA TYR A 5 -9.66 -1.07 -4.28
C TYR A 5 -10.01 0.32 -3.76
N THR A 6 -11.11 0.43 -3.04
CA THR A 6 -11.53 1.68 -2.41
C THR A 6 -11.72 1.48 -0.91
N TYR A 7 -11.37 2.50 -0.13
CA TYR A 7 -11.55 2.49 1.32
C TYR A 7 -12.03 3.86 1.78
N LYS A 8 -13.02 3.87 2.65
CA LYS A 8 -13.56 5.12 3.20
C LYS A 8 -13.02 5.36 4.61
N PHE A 9 -12.22 6.41 4.74
CA PHE A 9 -11.75 6.88 6.05
C PHE A 9 -12.80 7.80 6.67
N ALA A 10 -13.10 7.59 7.96
CA ALA A 10 -13.96 8.50 8.72
C ALA A 10 -13.15 9.71 9.24
N LEU A 11 -12.39 10.34 8.34
CA LEU A 11 -11.46 11.42 8.64
C LEU A 11 -11.46 12.44 7.50
N PRO A 12 -11.12 13.71 7.78
CA PRO A 12 -11.03 14.75 6.74
C PRO A 12 -9.91 14.46 5.75
N LYS A 13 -10.06 14.96 4.53
CA LYS A 13 -9.11 14.75 3.43
C LYS A 13 -7.70 15.24 3.77
N SER A 14 -7.57 16.39 4.41
CA SER A 14 -6.26 16.91 4.80
C SER A 14 -5.53 15.98 5.78
N THR A 15 -6.25 15.39 6.71
CA THR A 15 -5.70 14.41 7.66
C THR A 15 -5.23 13.16 6.94
N VAL A 16 -6.09 12.60 6.08
CA VAL A 16 -5.74 11.41 5.30
C VAL A 16 -4.53 11.68 4.42
N TRP A 17 -4.51 12.79 3.71
CA TRP A 17 -3.38 13.16 2.86
C TRP A 17 -2.07 13.21 3.64
N THR A 18 -2.07 13.88 4.79
CA THR A 18 -0.87 14.05 5.61
C THR A 18 -0.30 12.72 6.08
N TYR A 19 -1.16 11.80 6.51
CA TYR A 19 -0.71 10.60 7.22
C TYR A 19 -0.63 9.35 6.37
N ILE A 20 -1.33 9.27 5.23
CA ILE A 20 -1.30 8.06 4.39
C ILE A 20 0.08 7.82 3.76
N GLN A 21 0.90 8.86 3.70
CA GLN A 21 2.25 8.83 3.16
C GLN A 21 3.33 8.94 4.25
N ASP A 22 2.92 9.02 5.50
CA ASP A 22 3.83 9.18 6.64
C ASP A 22 4.60 7.89 6.92
N GLU A 23 5.89 8.01 7.15
CA GLU A 23 6.78 6.85 7.38
C GLU A 23 6.33 5.99 8.57
N ASP A 24 5.98 6.62 9.69
CA ASP A 24 5.57 5.89 10.88
C ASP A 24 4.22 5.20 10.69
N VAL A 25 3.27 5.88 10.06
CA VAL A 25 1.97 5.29 9.73
C VAL A 25 2.15 4.09 8.81
N LEU A 26 2.97 4.21 7.78
CA LEU A 26 3.23 3.13 6.84
C LEU A 26 3.90 1.93 7.53
N ARG A 27 4.91 2.20 8.35
CA ARG A 27 5.61 1.15 9.10
C ARG A 27 4.66 0.36 10.00
N ASN A 28 3.75 1.05 10.67
CA ASN A 28 2.83 0.43 11.62
C ASN A 28 1.59 -0.18 10.95
N SER A 29 1.36 0.10 9.69
CA SER A 29 0.13 -0.30 8.99
C SER A 29 0.32 -1.37 7.94
N LEU A 30 1.50 -1.46 7.33
CA LEU A 30 1.77 -2.49 6.32
C LEU A 30 1.80 -3.87 6.95
N PRO A 31 1.02 -4.83 6.41
CA PRO A 31 0.98 -6.18 6.97
C PRO A 31 2.36 -6.85 6.97
N GLY A 32 2.74 -7.39 8.12
CA GLY A 32 4.02 -8.08 8.26
C GLY A 32 5.26 -7.21 8.14
N CYS A 33 5.10 -5.90 8.28
CA CYS A 33 6.22 -4.97 8.14
C CYS A 33 7.24 -5.16 9.28
N LYS A 34 8.48 -5.47 8.91
CA LYS A 34 9.59 -5.62 9.85
C LYS A 34 10.44 -4.36 9.90
N SER A 35 10.55 -3.65 8.80
CA SER A 35 11.26 -2.37 8.70
C SER A 35 10.68 -1.55 7.57
N PHE A 36 10.73 -0.24 7.73
CA PHE A 36 10.29 0.73 6.72
C PHE A 36 11.03 2.03 6.96
N GLU A 37 11.89 2.43 6.03
CA GLU A 37 12.77 3.59 6.19
C GLU A 37 12.81 4.43 4.92
N GLU A 38 12.71 5.74 5.07
CA GLU A 38 12.97 6.67 3.98
C GLU A 38 14.49 6.81 3.80
N ILE A 39 14.99 6.46 2.62
CA ILE A 39 16.43 6.52 2.33
C ILE A 39 16.83 7.79 1.58
N THR A 40 15.93 8.30 0.75
CA THR A 40 16.03 9.61 0.12
C THR A 40 14.62 10.17 0.03
N SER A 41 14.46 11.43 -0.37
CA SER A 41 13.14 12.05 -0.45
C SER A 41 12.18 11.20 -1.28
N ASP A 42 11.06 10.80 -0.67
CA ASP A 42 9.99 10.01 -1.29
C ASP A 42 10.40 8.61 -1.76
N VAL A 43 11.55 8.09 -1.31
CA VAL A 43 12.00 6.73 -1.60
C VAL A 43 12.20 5.97 -0.30
N TYR A 44 11.51 4.83 -0.18
CA TYR A 44 11.50 4.01 1.04
C TYR A 44 12.00 2.60 0.73
N VAL A 45 12.67 2.00 1.69
CA VAL A 45 13.00 0.57 1.67
C VAL A 45 12.31 -0.11 2.83
N ALA A 46 11.80 -1.29 2.58
CA ALA A 46 11.03 -2.03 3.56
C ALA A 46 11.34 -3.53 3.52
N GLU A 47 11.10 -4.19 4.64
CA GLU A 47 11.12 -5.64 4.73
C GLU A 47 9.77 -6.10 5.24
N LEU A 48 9.10 -6.96 4.47
CA LEU A 48 7.76 -7.43 4.77
C LEU A 48 7.75 -8.96 4.86
N GLY A 49 7.27 -9.50 5.97
CA GLY A 49 6.98 -10.92 6.10
C GLY A 49 5.51 -11.16 5.76
N LEU A 50 5.22 -11.60 4.54
CA LEU A 50 3.86 -11.85 4.10
C LEU A 50 3.45 -13.30 4.40
N ASN A 51 2.21 -13.47 4.78
CA ASN A 51 1.61 -14.77 5.03
C ASN A 51 0.12 -14.70 4.70
N THR A 52 -0.19 -14.52 3.42
CA THR A 52 -1.55 -14.36 2.94
C THR A 52 -1.81 -15.38 1.82
N GLY A 53 -2.52 -16.46 2.15
CA GLY A 53 -2.79 -17.53 1.21
C GLY A 53 -1.51 -18.08 0.58
N PRO A 54 -1.41 -18.11 -0.76
CA PRO A 54 -0.24 -18.62 -1.45
C PRO A 54 0.94 -17.64 -1.47
N VAL A 55 0.75 -16.40 -1.03
CA VAL A 55 1.82 -15.40 -0.97
C VAL A 55 2.45 -15.42 0.41
N LYS A 56 3.52 -16.20 0.54
CA LYS A 56 4.23 -16.40 1.80
C LYS A 56 5.72 -16.20 1.60
N GLY A 57 6.33 -15.45 2.50
CA GLY A 57 7.76 -15.25 2.51
C GLY A 57 8.17 -13.88 2.93
N LEU A 58 9.50 -13.72 3.03
CA LEU A 58 10.11 -12.44 3.31
C LEU A 58 10.41 -11.71 2.01
N PHE A 59 9.93 -10.48 1.90
CA PHE A 59 10.13 -9.63 0.73
C PHE A 59 10.89 -8.37 1.11
N ALA A 60 11.93 -8.07 0.33
CA ALA A 60 12.58 -6.77 0.37
C ALA A 60 11.90 -5.87 -0.66
N ALA A 61 11.43 -4.73 -0.25
CA ALA A 61 10.66 -3.83 -1.12
C ALA A 61 11.28 -2.45 -1.19
N GLU A 62 11.17 -1.83 -2.36
CA GLU A 62 11.46 -0.41 -2.57
C GLU A 62 10.17 0.27 -3.00
N VAL A 63 9.83 1.37 -2.36
CA VAL A 63 8.62 2.14 -2.66
C VAL A 63 9.04 3.58 -2.97
N GLN A 64 8.59 4.09 -4.11
CA GLN A 64 8.81 5.47 -4.50
C GLN A 64 7.47 6.18 -4.69
N GLN A 65 7.34 7.35 -4.08
CA GLN A 65 6.16 8.21 -4.25
C GLN A 65 6.49 9.28 -5.29
N THR A 66 5.63 9.42 -6.30
CA THR A 66 5.80 10.39 -7.38
C THR A 66 4.49 11.07 -7.72
N ASP A 67 4.56 12.08 -8.60
CA ASP A 67 3.39 12.74 -9.19
C ASP A 67 2.37 13.20 -8.14
N GLN A 68 2.86 13.78 -7.06
CA GLN A 68 2.02 14.26 -5.98
C GLN A 68 1.28 15.52 -6.39
N ILE A 69 -0.04 15.49 -6.27
CA ILE A 69 -0.93 16.62 -6.50
C ILE A 69 -1.72 16.82 -5.20
N PRO A 70 -1.12 17.49 -4.20
CA PRO A 70 -1.77 17.65 -2.90
C PRO A 70 -3.08 18.44 -2.97
N PRO A 71 -4.09 18.03 -2.24
CA PRO A 71 -4.22 16.83 -1.43
C PRO A 71 -5.00 15.72 -2.16
N ASN A 72 -4.92 15.63 -3.48
CA ASN A 72 -5.84 14.89 -4.33
C ASN A 72 -5.33 13.53 -4.79
N SER A 73 -4.06 13.45 -5.19
CA SER A 73 -3.56 12.21 -5.78
C SER A 73 -2.04 12.08 -5.70
N TYR A 74 -1.56 10.85 -5.81
CA TYR A 74 -0.14 10.54 -5.94
C TYR A 74 0.04 9.16 -6.56
N ARG A 75 1.25 8.86 -6.99
CA ARG A 75 1.58 7.58 -7.60
C ARG A 75 2.64 6.85 -6.76
N LEU A 76 2.50 5.53 -6.67
CA LEU A 76 3.45 4.65 -6.01
C LEU A 76 4.08 3.72 -7.04
N HIS A 77 5.41 3.58 -6.97
CA HIS A 77 6.16 2.56 -7.68
C HIS A 77 6.69 1.59 -6.64
N VAL A 78 6.31 0.32 -6.75
CA VAL A 78 6.68 -0.71 -5.78
C VAL A 78 7.44 -1.81 -6.47
N LYS A 79 8.63 -2.14 -5.94
CA LYS A 79 9.44 -3.28 -6.39
C LYS A 79 9.71 -4.16 -5.18
N GLY A 80 9.26 -5.41 -5.24
CA GLY A 80 9.47 -6.38 -4.16
C GLY A 80 10.20 -7.60 -4.67
N LYS A 81 11.12 -8.14 -3.87
CA LYS A 81 11.87 -9.36 -4.17
C LYS A 81 11.83 -10.31 -3.00
N GLY A 82 11.53 -11.57 -3.29
CA GLY A 82 11.54 -12.64 -2.30
C GLY A 82 11.76 -13.97 -2.97
N LYS A 83 11.88 -15.04 -2.17
CA LYS A 83 12.06 -16.40 -2.71
C LYS A 83 10.95 -16.82 -3.67
N PRO A 84 9.66 -16.51 -3.39
CA PRO A 84 8.59 -16.91 -4.32
C PRO A 84 8.56 -16.11 -5.62
N GLY A 85 9.32 -15.03 -5.75
CA GLY A 85 9.39 -14.24 -6.97
C GLY A 85 9.49 -12.76 -6.73
N GLU A 86 9.35 -12.00 -7.82
CA GLU A 86 9.39 -10.54 -7.80
C GLU A 86 8.00 -9.96 -8.05
N ILE A 87 7.77 -8.80 -7.46
CA ILE A 87 6.52 -8.04 -7.62
C ILE A 87 6.91 -6.64 -8.10
N ASN A 88 6.32 -6.19 -9.21
CA ASN A 88 6.45 -4.82 -9.68
C ASN A 88 5.05 -4.24 -9.82
N ALA A 89 4.81 -3.12 -9.17
CA ALA A 89 3.50 -2.48 -9.19
C ALA A 89 3.62 -0.98 -9.39
N ILE A 90 2.68 -0.43 -10.15
CA ILE A 90 2.47 1.01 -10.25
C ILE A 90 1.03 1.26 -9.81
N ALA A 91 0.86 2.02 -8.73
CA ALA A 91 -0.45 2.30 -8.18
C ALA A 91 -0.74 3.80 -8.23
N GLU A 92 -1.95 4.14 -8.64
CA GLU A 92 -2.45 5.51 -8.55
C GLU A 92 -3.42 5.60 -7.39
N MET A 93 -3.22 6.61 -6.55
CA MET A 93 -3.99 6.84 -5.34
C MET A 93 -4.76 8.15 -5.50
N PHE A 94 -6.07 8.09 -5.32
CA PHE A 94 -6.95 9.25 -5.43
C PHE A 94 -7.73 9.45 -4.15
N LEU A 95 -7.77 10.68 -3.65
CA LEU A 95 -8.53 11.04 -2.45
C LEU A 95 -9.70 11.93 -2.84
N GLU A 96 -10.90 11.52 -2.43
CA GLU A 96 -12.12 12.29 -2.65
C GLU A 96 -12.85 12.48 -1.32
N GLU A 97 -13.13 13.74 -0.97
CA GLU A 97 -13.82 14.07 0.25
C GLU A 97 -15.33 13.99 0.06
N THR A 98 -16.01 13.30 0.99
CA THR A 98 -17.46 13.19 0.99
C THR A 98 -17.97 13.50 2.41
N GLY A 99 -18.46 14.73 2.62
CA GLY A 99 -18.81 15.20 3.96
C GLY A 99 -17.58 15.23 4.86
N ASP A 100 -17.65 14.54 6.00
CA ASP A 100 -16.54 14.47 6.96
C ASP A 100 -15.64 13.26 6.72
N SER A 101 -15.87 12.53 5.65
CA SER A 101 -15.13 11.32 5.31
C SER A 101 -14.31 11.51 4.04
N THR A 102 -13.36 10.63 3.82
CA THR A 102 -12.50 10.64 2.63
C THR A 102 -12.43 9.25 2.03
N GLU A 103 -12.81 9.13 0.77
CA GLU A 103 -12.64 7.89 0.03
C GLU A 103 -11.28 7.89 -0.66
N VAL A 104 -10.52 6.82 -0.46
CA VAL A 104 -9.26 6.60 -1.16
C VAL A 104 -9.47 5.48 -2.16
N ALA A 105 -9.21 5.77 -3.43
CA ALA A 105 -9.23 4.79 -4.50
C ALA A 105 -7.80 4.44 -4.90
N CYS A 106 -7.49 3.15 -4.91
CA CYS A 106 -6.22 2.61 -5.35
C CYS A 106 -6.43 1.85 -6.66
N ILE A 107 -5.73 2.25 -7.70
CA ILE A 107 -5.76 1.58 -9.01
C ILE A 107 -4.34 1.18 -9.34
N ALA A 108 -4.08 -0.13 -9.37
CA ALA A 108 -2.72 -0.66 -9.54
C ALA A 108 -2.62 -1.61 -10.73
N GLU A 109 -1.51 -1.51 -11.45
CA GLU A 109 -1.05 -2.53 -12.40
C GLU A 109 0.10 -3.29 -11.74
N VAL A 110 -0.04 -4.62 -11.68
CA VAL A 110 0.90 -5.48 -10.97
C VAL A 110 1.43 -6.56 -11.90
N GLU A 111 2.75 -6.72 -11.91
CA GLU A 111 3.43 -7.81 -12.60
C GLU A 111 4.19 -8.65 -11.58
N VAL A 112 4.12 -9.96 -11.73
CA VAL A 112 4.79 -10.91 -10.85
C VAL A 112 5.61 -11.91 -11.66
N THR A 113 6.66 -12.43 -11.04
CA THR A 113 7.53 -13.44 -11.66
C THR A 113 7.67 -14.65 -10.73
N GLY A 114 8.34 -15.69 -11.21
CA GLY A 114 8.67 -16.88 -10.44
C GLY A 114 7.44 -17.69 -10.06
N LEU A 115 7.45 -18.26 -8.87
CA LEU A 115 6.35 -19.07 -8.34
C LEU A 115 5.07 -18.27 -8.18
N LEU A 116 5.19 -16.96 -7.92
CA LEU A 116 4.02 -16.09 -7.82
C LEU A 116 3.23 -16.04 -9.12
N ALA A 117 3.92 -16.07 -10.27
CA ALA A 117 3.25 -16.05 -11.55
C ALA A 117 2.40 -17.32 -11.78
N ALA A 118 2.80 -18.44 -11.19
CA ALA A 118 2.07 -19.69 -11.29
C ALA A 118 0.79 -19.73 -10.45
N VAL A 119 0.62 -18.82 -9.51
CA VAL A 119 -0.56 -18.75 -8.65
C VAL A 119 -1.82 -18.40 -9.45
N GLY A 120 -1.68 -17.55 -10.45
CA GLY A 120 -2.78 -17.09 -11.28
C GLY A 120 -3.36 -15.75 -10.84
N GLN A 121 -3.82 -14.99 -11.81
CA GLN A 121 -4.25 -13.60 -11.59
C GLN A 121 -5.45 -13.48 -10.67
N ARG A 122 -6.41 -14.41 -10.76
CA ARG A 122 -7.61 -14.37 -9.93
C ARG A 122 -7.27 -14.49 -8.44
N VAL A 123 -6.41 -15.46 -8.10
CA VAL A 123 -6.00 -15.69 -6.71
C VAL A 123 -5.14 -14.53 -6.22
N LEU A 124 -4.19 -14.06 -7.03
CA LEU A 124 -3.35 -12.91 -6.68
C LEU A 124 -4.17 -11.65 -6.45
N GLY A 125 -5.21 -11.43 -7.27
CA GLY A 125 -6.11 -10.30 -7.08
C GLY A 125 -6.83 -10.35 -5.75
N GLY A 126 -7.30 -11.53 -5.34
CA GLY A 126 -7.93 -11.73 -4.04
C GLY A 126 -6.96 -11.48 -2.88
N VAL A 127 -5.74 -12.00 -2.99
CA VAL A 127 -4.68 -11.76 -1.98
C VAL A 127 -4.38 -10.27 -1.86
N ALA A 128 -4.21 -9.58 -2.98
CA ALA A 128 -3.92 -8.15 -2.98
C ALA A 128 -5.01 -7.34 -2.28
N LYS A 129 -6.27 -7.68 -2.51
CA LYS A 129 -7.39 -6.98 -1.85
C LYS A 129 -7.40 -7.22 -0.35
N VAL A 130 -7.05 -8.42 0.11
CA VAL A 130 -6.93 -8.71 1.54
C VAL A 130 -5.82 -7.86 2.16
N ILE A 131 -4.67 -7.79 1.52
CA ILE A 131 -3.53 -7.00 2.00
C ILE A 131 -3.88 -5.51 2.03
N LEU A 132 -4.49 -4.98 0.98
CA LEU A 132 -4.92 -3.58 0.93
C LEU A 132 -5.94 -3.26 2.01
N GLY A 133 -6.91 -4.15 2.22
CA GLY A 133 -7.92 -3.97 3.27
C GLY A 133 -7.29 -3.91 4.66
N GLN A 134 -6.35 -4.80 4.94
CA GLN A 134 -5.62 -4.80 6.21
C GLN A 134 -4.80 -3.52 6.38
N PHE A 135 -4.13 -3.09 5.32
CA PHE A 135 -3.34 -1.87 5.33
C PHE A 135 -4.20 -0.64 5.63
N PHE A 136 -5.27 -0.42 4.87
CA PHE A 136 -6.11 0.76 5.05
C PHE A 136 -6.76 0.80 6.42
N LYS A 137 -7.24 -0.33 6.90
CA LYS A 137 -7.85 -0.42 8.24
C LYS A 137 -6.84 -0.10 9.34
N ALA A 138 -5.63 -0.63 9.24
CA ALA A 138 -4.57 -0.34 10.20
C ALA A 138 -4.13 1.12 10.11
N ALA A 139 -4.03 1.66 8.88
CA ALA A 139 -3.67 3.06 8.67
C ALA A 139 -4.67 4.01 9.31
N GLU A 140 -5.96 3.73 9.21
CA GLU A 140 -6.98 4.55 9.87
C GLU A 140 -6.81 4.55 11.39
N LYS A 141 -6.55 3.40 11.99
CA LYS A 141 -6.28 3.31 13.43
C LYS A 141 -5.06 4.14 13.84
N GLU A 142 -4.00 4.07 13.04
CA GLU A 142 -2.79 4.86 13.31
C GLU A 142 -3.06 6.35 13.18
N MET A 143 -3.82 6.78 12.18
CA MET A 143 -4.20 8.18 12.00
C MET A 143 -4.99 8.71 13.18
N VAL A 144 -5.94 7.93 13.70
CA VAL A 144 -6.76 8.31 14.87
C VAL A 144 -5.87 8.46 16.10
N LYS A 145 -4.89 7.60 16.30
CA LYS A 145 -3.93 7.72 17.41
C LYS A 145 -3.12 9.00 17.33
N VAL A 146 -2.64 9.34 16.14
CA VAL A 146 -1.78 10.51 15.94
C VAL A 146 -2.52 11.81 16.19
N ILE A 147 -3.77 11.89 15.76
CA ILE A 147 -4.58 13.11 15.91
C ILE A 147 -5.29 13.23 17.28
N SER A 148 -5.23 12.19 18.09
CA SER A 148 -5.88 12.17 19.43
C SER A 148 -5.13 12.97 20.47
#